data_2e484f9ed0f2330d0bed8004c1e635bc
#
_entry.id   2e484f9ed0f2330d0bed8004c1e635bc
#
_cell.length_a   1.000
_cell.length_b   1.000
_cell.length_c   1.000
_cell.angle_alpha   90.00
_cell.angle_beta   90.00
_cell.angle_gamma   90.00
#
_symmetry.space_group_name_H-M   'P 1'
#
loop_
_entity.id
_entity.type
_entity.pdbx_description
1 polymer ?
#
loop_
_entity_poly.entity_id
_entity_poly.type
_entity_poly.pdbx_seq_one_letter_code
_entity_poly.pdbx_strand_id
1 'polypeptide(L)'
;VGSEMCIRDRPVTVAEVRDVMKEHKLGNSIIQLEGSDGGQSSKGVLIRTGVIDDEQRRAVMDDMKGKLGDFSIQRVENVGATVGGELIQQAVMAIVLSWFLMIAYITMRFEFRFAIAAIIALIIDVMVTLSYFSLFHMEMDSSFVAALLTVVGYSVNGTIVIFDRIRENLKIHRRSESMSEMIDNSIWQTMGRSVYTVGTSLFAVVSIFLWGGDTIHNFAFAMLVGFSSGAYTSTLLAGPMWLFLRGKKAGE
;
A
#
# COMPACT_ATOMS: atom_id res chain seq x y z
N VAL A 1 11.62 17.42 0.64
CA VAL A 1 10.61 18.25 1.32
C VAL A 1 9.48 18.50 0.35
N GLY A 2 8.27 18.07 0.67
CA GLY A 2 7.05 18.35 -0.08
C GLY A 2 6.18 19.34 0.71
N SER A 3 5.62 20.32 0.06
CA SER A 3 4.58 21.18 0.64
C SER A 3 3.40 21.27 -0.31
N GLU A 4 2.22 21.02 0.21
CA GLU A 4 0.94 21.22 -0.48
C GLU A 4 0.39 22.59 -0.08
N MET A 5 0.07 23.41 -1.08
CA MET A 5 -0.46 24.75 -0.86
C MET A 5 -1.75 24.93 -1.66
N CYS A 6 -2.78 25.44 -1.03
CA CYS A 6 -3.97 25.93 -1.71
C CYS A 6 -3.96 27.45 -1.79
N ILE A 7 -3.98 28.01 -2.99
CA ILE A 7 -4.01 29.43 -3.23
C ILE A 7 -5.47 29.91 -3.28
N ARG A 8 -5.83 30.86 -2.41
CA ARG A 8 -7.24 31.29 -2.23
C ARG A 8 -7.74 32.20 -3.33
N ASP A 9 -6.89 33.08 -3.86
CA ASP A 9 -7.37 34.25 -4.60
C ASP A 9 -7.42 34.07 -6.12
N ARG A 10 -6.52 33.26 -6.70
CA ARG A 10 -6.50 33.02 -8.15
C ARG A 10 -5.88 31.66 -8.51
N PRO A 11 -6.24 31.08 -9.66
CA PRO A 11 -5.50 29.94 -10.20
C PRO A 11 -4.08 30.37 -10.58
N VAL A 12 -3.09 29.54 -10.27
CA VAL A 12 -1.68 29.78 -10.51
C VAL A 12 -1.12 28.77 -11.53
N THR A 13 -0.16 29.19 -12.33
CA THR A 13 0.49 28.36 -13.33
C THR A 13 1.79 27.78 -12.81
N VAL A 14 2.22 26.64 -13.34
CA VAL A 14 3.53 26.02 -13.03
C VAL A 14 4.68 27.01 -13.32
N ALA A 15 4.56 27.87 -14.35
CA ALA A 15 5.58 28.83 -14.73
C ALA A 15 5.80 29.90 -13.64
N GLU A 16 4.70 30.47 -13.12
CA GLU A 16 4.75 31.50 -12.05
C GLU A 16 5.43 30.96 -10.78
N VAL A 17 5.06 29.73 -10.37
CA VAL A 17 5.67 29.08 -9.19
C VAL A 17 7.13 28.78 -9.44
N ARG A 18 7.48 28.30 -10.63
CA ARG A 18 8.86 27.96 -11.00
C ARG A 18 9.78 29.18 -11.02
N ASP A 19 9.28 30.35 -11.42
CA ASP A 19 10.07 31.57 -11.45
C ASP A 19 10.41 32.02 -10.02
N VAL A 20 9.49 31.93 -9.06
CA VAL A 20 9.78 32.18 -7.64
C VAL A 20 10.81 31.18 -7.11
N MET A 21 10.65 29.90 -7.43
CA MET A 21 11.59 28.86 -6.97
C MET A 21 13.00 29.05 -7.54
N LYS A 22 13.16 29.55 -8.78
CA LYS A 22 14.47 29.86 -9.39
C LYS A 22 15.20 30.96 -8.64
N GLU A 23 14.53 32.01 -8.18
CA GLU A 23 15.15 33.10 -7.44
C GLU A 23 15.81 32.63 -6.14
N HIS A 24 15.23 31.58 -5.53
CA HIS A 24 15.76 30.92 -4.33
C HIS A 24 16.71 29.76 -4.62
N LYS A 25 17.21 29.62 -5.85
CA LYS A 25 18.10 28.54 -6.33
C LYS A 25 17.47 27.12 -6.28
N LEU A 26 16.14 27.06 -6.25
CA LEU A 26 15.34 25.83 -6.18
C LEU A 26 14.66 25.51 -7.53
N GLY A 27 15.23 25.93 -8.64
CA GLY A 27 14.67 25.75 -9.98
C GLY A 27 14.47 24.29 -10.43
N ASN A 28 15.16 23.36 -9.78
CA ASN A 28 15.01 21.90 -10.02
C ASN A 28 13.84 21.26 -9.24
N SER A 29 13.04 22.07 -8.57
CA SER A 29 11.88 21.56 -7.82
C SER A 29 10.83 20.99 -8.76
N ILE A 30 10.20 19.89 -8.33
CA ILE A 30 9.05 19.29 -9.01
C ILE A 30 7.81 20.07 -8.56
N ILE A 31 7.11 20.67 -9.54
CA ILE A 31 5.90 21.45 -9.30
C ILE A 31 4.76 20.73 -10.01
N GLN A 32 3.73 20.35 -9.26
CA GLN A 32 2.52 19.68 -9.75
C GLN A 32 1.30 20.53 -9.37
N LEU A 33 0.37 20.68 -10.30
CA LEU A 33 -0.90 21.34 -10.06
C LEU A 33 -1.91 20.30 -9.57
N GLU A 34 -2.58 20.60 -8.47
CA GLU A 34 -3.61 19.75 -7.86
C GLU A 34 -4.97 20.07 -8.46
N GLY A 35 -5.72 19.01 -8.90
CA GLY A 35 -7.09 19.19 -9.39
C GLY A 35 -7.24 19.87 -10.74
N SER A 36 -6.23 19.84 -11.62
CA SER A 36 -6.38 20.38 -12.98
C SER A 36 -7.00 19.34 -13.91
N ASP A 37 -8.30 19.47 -14.19
CA ASP A 37 -8.94 18.81 -15.35
C ASP A 37 -8.37 19.38 -16.67
N GLY A 38 -7.13 19.01 -17.01
CA GLY A 38 -6.50 19.41 -18.27
C GLY A 38 -6.15 20.90 -18.42
N GLY A 39 -6.30 21.71 -17.36
CA GLY A 39 -5.98 23.15 -17.36
C GLY A 39 -4.52 23.43 -17.00
N GLN A 40 -3.98 24.52 -17.55
CA GLN A 40 -2.61 24.98 -17.24
C GLN A 40 -2.50 25.73 -15.90
N SER A 41 -3.57 25.86 -15.15
CA SER A 41 -3.63 26.58 -13.87
C SER A 41 -4.55 25.89 -12.87
N SER A 42 -4.20 25.93 -11.59
CA SER A 42 -4.96 25.34 -10.49
C SER A 42 -4.89 26.21 -9.24
N LYS A 43 -5.83 25.98 -8.31
CA LYS A 43 -5.81 26.59 -6.95
C LYS A 43 -4.95 25.80 -5.98
N GLY A 44 -4.65 24.53 -6.25
CA GLY A 44 -3.76 23.69 -5.47
C GLY A 44 -2.42 23.50 -6.18
N VAL A 45 -1.32 23.63 -5.46
CA VAL A 45 0.03 23.42 -5.98
C VAL A 45 0.82 22.56 -4.99
N LEU A 46 1.34 21.44 -5.49
CA LEU A 46 2.28 20.60 -4.77
C LEU A 46 3.70 20.93 -5.23
N ILE A 47 4.53 21.37 -4.30
CA ILE A 47 5.94 21.72 -4.58
C ILE A 47 6.83 20.75 -3.82
N ARG A 48 7.69 20.03 -4.56
CA ARG A 48 8.71 19.15 -4.01
C ARG A 48 10.09 19.71 -4.28
N THR A 49 10.80 20.03 -3.21
CA THR A 49 12.16 20.55 -3.27
C THR A 49 13.16 19.56 -2.69
N GLY A 50 14.45 19.75 -2.96
CA GLY A 50 15.50 19.15 -2.14
C GLY A 50 15.38 19.61 -0.67
N VAL A 51 16.25 19.05 0.19
CA VAL A 51 16.29 19.45 1.60
C VAL A 51 16.62 20.95 1.70
N ILE A 52 15.71 21.71 2.28
CA ILE A 52 15.89 23.16 2.54
C ILE A 52 15.80 23.40 4.05
N ASP A 53 16.58 24.36 4.50
CA ASP A 53 16.56 24.80 5.90
C ASP A 53 15.27 25.59 6.22
N ASP A 54 14.88 25.62 7.48
CA ASP A 54 13.67 26.31 7.93
C ASP A 54 13.68 27.81 7.60
N GLU A 55 14.86 28.43 7.58
CA GLU A 55 15.03 29.84 7.24
C GLU A 55 14.79 30.06 5.72
N GLN A 56 15.35 29.22 4.88
CA GLN A 56 15.11 29.23 3.43
C GLN A 56 13.65 28.97 3.10
N ARG A 57 13.03 28.02 3.82
CA ARG A 57 11.60 27.71 3.64
C ARG A 57 10.73 28.92 3.92
N ARG A 58 10.97 29.63 5.04
CA ARG A 58 10.22 30.85 5.37
C ARG A 58 10.42 31.94 4.31
N ALA A 59 11.64 32.15 3.86
CA ALA A 59 11.94 33.15 2.83
C ALA A 59 11.20 32.84 1.52
N VAL A 60 11.18 31.56 1.06
CA VAL A 60 10.42 31.11 -0.11
C VAL A 60 8.91 31.35 0.09
N MET A 61 8.39 31.02 1.25
CA MET A 61 6.96 31.19 1.58
C MET A 61 6.52 32.64 1.58
N ASP A 62 7.35 33.53 2.15
CA ASP A 62 7.06 34.96 2.21
C ASP A 62 7.12 35.60 0.81
N ASP A 63 8.08 35.20 -0.03
CA ASP A 63 8.19 35.69 -1.41
C ASP A 63 7.03 35.14 -2.28
N MET A 64 6.63 33.89 -2.07
CA MET A 64 5.44 33.33 -2.72
C MET A 64 4.16 34.08 -2.34
N LYS A 65 3.98 34.45 -1.06
CA LYS A 65 2.84 35.28 -0.63
C LYS A 65 2.85 36.64 -1.31
N GLY A 66 4.02 37.26 -1.41
CA GLY A 66 4.16 38.56 -2.06
C GLY A 66 3.83 38.56 -3.55
N LYS A 67 4.17 37.48 -4.27
CA LYS A 67 4.04 37.40 -5.73
C LYS A 67 2.77 36.68 -6.22
N LEU A 68 2.35 35.65 -5.51
CA LEU A 68 1.24 34.78 -5.92
C LEU A 68 -0.06 35.05 -5.18
N GLY A 69 -0.03 35.86 -4.11
CA GLY A 69 -1.20 36.17 -3.28
C GLY A 69 -1.31 35.27 -2.04
N ASP A 70 -2.38 35.47 -1.27
CA ASP A 70 -2.59 34.73 -0.02
C ASP A 70 -2.94 33.27 -0.28
N PHE A 71 -2.23 32.36 0.38
CA PHE A 71 -2.45 30.93 0.29
C PHE A 71 -2.49 30.28 1.68
N SER A 72 -3.17 29.17 1.79
CA SER A 72 -3.14 28.30 2.97
C SER A 72 -2.27 27.09 2.71
N ILE A 73 -1.37 26.81 3.64
CA ILE A 73 -0.55 25.59 3.60
C ILE A 73 -1.40 24.45 4.13
N GLN A 74 -1.67 23.45 3.30
CA GLN A 74 -2.46 22.29 3.71
C GLN A 74 -1.57 21.23 4.36
N ARG A 75 -0.38 20.99 3.82
CA ARG A 75 0.54 19.97 4.31
C ARG A 75 1.98 20.38 4.07
N VAL A 76 2.82 20.17 5.06
CA VAL A 76 4.28 20.30 4.92
C VAL A 76 4.90 18.98 5.36
N GLU A 77 5.53 18.30 4.45
CA GLU A 77 6.33 17.11 4.75
C GLU A 77 7.82 17.41 4.55
N ASN A 78 8.58 17.23 5.61
CA ASN A 78 10.03 17.38 5.55
C ASN A 78 10.66 15.98 5.57
N VAL A 79 10.76 15.36 4.39
CA VAL A 79 11.41 14.06 4.25
C VAL A 79 12.82 14.28 3.71
N GLY A 80 13.76 14.55 4.61
CA GLY A 80 15.18 14.54 4.28
C GLY A 80 15.68 13.11 4.02
N ALA A 81 16.85 12.96 3.39
CA ALA A 81 17.46 11.65 3.14
C ALA A 81 17.61 10.80 4.42
N THR A 82 17.86 11.45 5.55
CA THR A 82 17.94 10.82 6.88
C THR A 82 16.57 10.28 7.31
N VAL A 83 15.51 11.08 7.17
CA VAL A 83 14.15 10.67 7.53
C VAL A 83 13.63 9.57 6.62
N GLY A 84 13.96 9.62 5.32
CA GLY A 84 13.65 8.54 4.39
C GLY A 84 14.30 7.22 4.78
N GLY A 85 15.57 7.25 5.20
CA GLY A 85 16.27 6.07 5.72
C GLY A 85 15.62 5.50 6.99
N GLU A 86 15.23 6.37 7.92
CA GLU A 86 14.53 5.96 9.16
C GLU A 86 13.15 5.36 8.86
N LEU A 87 12.38 5.93 7.92
CA LEU A 87 11.10 5.39 7.51
C LEU A 87 11.24 3.99 6.92
N ILE A 88 12.22 3.77 6.05
CA ILE A 88 12.50 2.45 5.47
C ILE A 88 12.87 1.46 6.58
N GLN A 89 13.75 1.85 7.49
CA GLN A 89 14.16 0.98 8.60
C GLN A 89 12.97 0.62 9.51
N GLN A 90 12.14 1.60 9.87
CA GLN A 90 10.94 1.38 10.68
C GLN A 90 9.93 0.49 9.94
N ALA A 91 9.72 0.71 8.63
CA ALA A 91 8.83 -0.10 7.80
C ALA A 91 9.29 -1.56 7.75
N VAL A 92 10.57 -1.80 7.46
CA VAL A 92 11.15 -3.16 7.41
C VAL A 92 11.03 -3.82 8.78
N MET A 93 11.36 -3.11 9.86
CA MET A 93 11.24 -3.65 11.22
C MET A 93 9.79 -4.02 11.56
N ALA A 94 8.83 -3.15 11.23
CA ALA A 94 7.41 -3.40 11.46
C ALA A 94 6.90 -4.62 10.67
N ILE A 95 7.28 -4.75 9.41
CA ILE A 95 6.92 -5.89 8.55
C ILE A 95 7.53 -7.19 9.09
N VAL A 96 8.81 -7.20 9.41
CA VAL A 96 9.50 -8.38 9.95
C VAL A 96 8.91 -8.80 11.29
N LEU A 97 8.65 -7.84 12.18
CA LEU A 97 8.01 -8.12 13.46
C LEU A 97 6.59 -8.68 13.27
N SER A 98 5.80 -8.11 12.38
CA SER A 98 4.45 -8.60 12.09
C SER A 98 4.48 -10.02 11.52
N TRP A 99 5.40 -10.34 10.62
CA TRP A 99 5.57 -11.70 10.09
C TRP A 99 5.99 -12.68 11.17
N PHE A 100 6.91 -12.29 12.04
CA PHE A 100 7.33 -13.15 13.16
C PHE A 100 6.16 -13.48 14.08
N LEU A 101 5.38 -12.48 14.48
CA LEU A 101 4.18 -12.68 15.31
C LEU A 101 3.11 -13.53 14.60
N MET A 102 2.95 -13.35 13.29
CA MET A 102 2.03 -14.17 12.50
C MET A 102 2.50 -15.63 12.39
N ILE A 103 3.80 -15.87 12.17
CA ILE A 103 4.36 -17.24 12.19
C ILE A 103 4.07 -17.90 13.53
N ALA A 104 4.34 -17.20 14.63
CA ALA A 104 4.08 -17.71 15.98
C ALA A 104 2.59 -18.04 16.15
N TYR A 105 1.70 -17.11 15.82
CA TYR A 105 0.25 -17.30 15.93
C TYR A 105 -0.27 -18.47 15.07
N ILE A 106 0.11 -18.49 13.79
CA ILE A 106 -0.33 -19.54 12.87
C ILE A 106 0.24 -20.90 13.28
N THR A 107 1.48 -20.96 13.74
CA THR A 107 2.10 -22.22 14.20
C THR A 107 1.41 -22.75 15.49
N MET A 108 0.99 -21.88 16.38
CA MET A 108 0.24 -22.28 17.57
C MET A 108 -1.17 -22.79 17.23
N ARG A 109 -1.80 -22.24 16.21
CA ARG A 109 -3.20 -22.55 15.83
C ARG A 109 -3.28 -23.67 14.78
N PHE A 110 -2.26 -23.77 13.90
CA PHE A 110 -2.13 -24.70 12.78
C PHE A 110 -0.75 -25.39 12.82
N GLU A 111 -0.43 -26.18 11.80
CA GLU A 111 0.89 -26.75 11.63
C GLU A 111 1.87 -25.69 11.07
N PHE A 112 3.16 -25.80 11.41
CA PHE A 112 4.21 -24.88 10.95
C PHE A 112 4.27 -24.70 9.41
N ARG A 113 3.89 -25.73 8.64
CA ARG A 113 3.85 -25.68 7.17
C ARG A 113 2.80 -24.69 6.64
N PHE A 114 1.68 -24.53 7.35
CA PHE A 114 0.69 -23.49 7.03
C PHE A 114 1.26 -22.09 7.26
N ALA A 115 2.04 -21.91 8.31
CA ALA A 115 2.68 -20.62 8.59
C ALA A 115 3.66 -20.23 7.47
N ILE A 116 4.50 -21.16 7.01
CA ILE A 116 5.42 -20.90 5.90
C ILE A 116 4.66 -20.54 4.62
N ALA A 117 3.61 -21.30 4.27
CA ALA A 117 2.81 -21.02 3.08
C ALA A 117 2.12 -19.64 3.15
N ALA A 118 1.60 -19.26 4.32
CA ALA A 118 1.03 -17.93 4.54
C ALA A 118 2.07 -16.83 4.34
N ILE A 119 3.26 -16.96 4.91
CA ILE A 119 4.31 -15.92 4.78
C ILE A 119 4.77 -15.79 3.33
N ILE A 120 4.90 -16.87 2.58
CA ILE A 120 5.25 -16.78 1.15
C ILE A 120 4.17 -16.01 0.38
N ALA A 121 2.89 -16.27 0.65
CA ALA A 121 1.79 -15.53 0.05
C ALA A 121 1.85 -14.03 0.39
N LEU A 122 2.12 -13.68 1.66
CA LEU A 122 2.28 -12.30 2.12
C LEU A 122 3.48 -11.60 1.47
N ILE A 123 4.61 -12.28 1.29
CA ILE A 123 5.77 -11.74 0.58
C ILE A 123 5.37 -11.37 -0.85
N ILE A 124 4.63 -12.24 -1.52
CA ILE A 124 4.14 -11.97 -2.88
C ILE A 124 3.23 -10.74 -2.89
N ASP A 125 2.30 -10.60 -1.94
CA ASP A 125 1.40 -9.44 -1.87
C ASP A 125 2.16 -8.13 -1.69
N VAL A 126 3.16 -8.12 -0.80
CA VAL A 126 4.03 -6.95 -0.59
C VAL A 126 4.82 -6.64 -1.87
N MET A 127 5.41 -7.66 -2.51
CA MET A 127 6.19 -7.48 -3.74
C MET A 127 5.33 -6.99 -4.90
N VAL A 128 4.12 -7.50 -5.06
CA VAL A 128 3.17 -7.02 -6.07
C VAL A 128 2.84 -5.54 -5.82
N THR A 129 2.51 -5.16 -4.57
CA THR A 129 2.19 -3.78 -4.23
C THR A 129 3.37 -2.84 -4.51
N LEU A 130 4.59 -3.22 -4.09
CA LEU A 130 5.82 -2.48 -4.39
C LEU A 130 6.07 -2.35 -5.89
N SER A 131 5.83 -3.43 -6.65
CA SER A 131 6.02 -3.43 -8.11
C SER A 131 5.10 -2.45 -8.82
N TYR A 132 3.83 -2.36 -8.40
CA TYR A 132 2.91 -1.37 -8.96
C TYR A 132 3.32 0.07 -8.61
N PHE A 133 3.74 0.35 -7.39
CA PHE A 133 4.25 1.66 -7.00
C PHE A 133 5.50 2.04 -7.81
N SER A 134 6.42 1.12 -8.00
CA SER A 134 7.60 1.33 -8.84
C SER A 134 7.23 1.57 -10.31
N LEU A 135 6.28 0.81 -10.85
CA LEU A 135 5.85 0.93 -12.25
C LEU A 135 5.19 2.28 -12.55
N PHE A 136 4.36 2.77 -11.63
CA PHE A 136 3.69 4.06 -11.77
C PHE A 136 4.50 5.23 -11.21
N HIS A 137 5.74 5.00 -10.76
CA HIS A 137 6.62 6.01 -10.16
C HIS A 137 5.94 6.79 -9.02
N MET A 138 5.11 6.09 -8.24
CA MET A 138 4.39 6.67 -7.11
C MET A 138 5.31 6.82 -5.90
N GLU A 139 5.06 7.82 -5.08
CA GLU A 139 5.84 8.06 -3.87
C GLU A 139 5.46 7.12 -2.74
N MET A 140 6.48 6.66 -2.04
CA MET A 140 6.35 5.81 -0.85
C MET A 140 6.57 6.69 0.39
N ASP A 141 5.49 7.09 1.02
CA ASP A 141 5.47 7.88 2.24
C ASP A 141 5.09 7.02 3.46
N SER A 142 4.89 7.66 4.61
CA SER A 142 4.45 6.97 5.82
C SER A 142 3.06 6.35 5.68
N SER A 143 2.19 6.94 4.84
CA SER A 143 0.86 6.40 4.58
C SER A 143 0.91 5.12 3.75
N PHE A 144 1.87 5.02 2.81
CA PHE A 144 2.15 3.79 2.08
C PHE A 144 2.57 2.64 3.01
N VAL A 145 3.44 2.92 4.01
CA VAL A 145 3.84 1.90 5.00
C VAL A 145 2.64 1.41 5.81
N ALA A 146 1.78 2.34 6.24
CA ALA A 146 0.54 1.98 6.94
C ALA A 146 -0.39 1.14 6.07
N ALA A 147 -0.50 1.47 4.76
CA ALA A 147 -1.27 0.67 3.81
C ALA A 147 -0.69 -0.74 3.66
N LEU A 148 0.63 -0.90 3.52
CA LEU A 148 1.27 -2.21 3.43
C LEU A 148 0.98 -3.09 4.66
N LEU A 149 1.09 -2.54 5.87
CA LEU A 149 0.77 -3.28 7.09
C LEU A 149 -0.70 -3.68 7.16
N THR A 150 -1.59 -2.81 6.67
CA THR A 150 -3.02 -3.11 6.55
C THR A 150 -3.28 -4.23 5.55
N VAL A 151 -2.63 -4.20 4.38
CA VAL A 151 -2.70 -5.24 3.35
C VAL A 151 -2.23 -6.59 3.91
N VAL A 152 -1.10 -6.60 4.63
CA VAL A 152 -0.57 -7.81 5.28
C VAL A 152 -1.60 -8.41 6.26
N GLY A 153 -2.20 -7.57 7.11
CA GLY A 153 -3.24 -8.02 8.06
C GLY A 153 -4.51 -8.55 7.36
N TYR A 154 -4.91 -7.91 6.27
CA TYR A 154 -6.07 -8.32 5.49
C TYR A 154 -5.83 -9.63 4.73
N SER A 155 -4.69 -9.77 4.07
CA SER A 155 -4.34 -10.96 3.29
C SER A 155 -4.21 -12.21 4.18
N VAL A 156 -3.59 -12.07 5.36
CA VAL A 156 -3.50 -13.21 6.30
C VAL A 156 -4.87 -13.68 6.77
N ASN A 157 -5.82 -12.76 6.96
CA ASN A 157 -7.18 -13.14 7.34
C ASN A 157 -7.86 -14.03 6.27
N GLY A 158 -7.73 -13.68 4.99
CA GLY A 158 -8.21 -14.52 3.88
C GLY A 158 -7.55 -15.91 3.85
N THR A 159 -6.24 -15.96 4.03
CA THR A 159 -5.46 -17.20 4.06
C THR A 159 -5.87 -18.11 5.24
N ILE A 160 -6.09 -17.54 6.43
CA ILE A 160 -6.52 -18.30 7.61
C ILE A 160 -7.88 -18.96 7.39
N VAL A 161 -8.83 -18.28 6.75
CA VAL A 161 -10.16 -18.83 6.45
C VAL A 161 -10.05 -20.11 5.59
N ILE A 162 -9.21 -20.07 4.57
CA ILE A 162 -8.99 -21.22 3.69
C ILE A 162 -8.24 -22.34 4.41
N PHE A 163 -7.22 -22.00 5.19
CA PHE A 163 -6.46 -23.00 5.96
C PHE A 163 -7.29 -23.67 7.03
N ASP A 164 -8.19 -22.94 7.68
CA ASP A 164 -9.11 -23.54 8.65
C ASP A 164 -10.03 -24.57 7.98
N ARG A 165 -10.52 -24.27 6.77
CA ARG A 165 -11.33 -25.20 5.97
C ARG A 165 -10.52 -26.42 5.49
N ILE A 166 -9.31 -26.20 4.99
CA ILE A 166 -8.41 -27.30 4.64
C ILE A 166 -8.15 -28.21 5.84
N ARG A 167 -7.90 -27.62 7.00
CA ARG A 167 -7.67 -28.37 8.24
C ARG A 167 -8.90 -29.15 8.70
N GLU A 168 -10.10 -28.60 8.54
CA GLU A 168 -11.36 -29.27 8.83
C GLU A 168 -11.54 -30.47 7.89
N ASN A 169 -11.36 -30.28 6.59
CA ASN A 169 -11.50 -31.32 5.60
C ASN A 169 -10.42 -32.41 5.73
N LEU A 170 -9.21 -32.06 6.17
CA LEU A 170 -8.15 -33.03 6.46
C LEU A 170 -8.56 -34.08 7.53
N LYS A 171 -9.39 -33.71 8.51
CA LYS A 171 -9.83 -34.62 9.57
C LYS A 171 -10.80 -35.69 9.06
N ILE A 172 -11.54 -35.38 7.99
CA ILE A 172 -12.54 -36.26 7.39
C ILE A 172 -12.11 -36.81 6.04
N HIS A 173 -10.87 -36.50 5.63
CA HIS A 173 -10.32 -36.90 4.34
C HIS A 173 -10.33 -38.40 4.18
N ARG A 174 -10.88 -38.88 3.07
CA ARG A 174 -10.94 -40.29 2.71
C ARG A 174 -9.76 -40.67 1.80
N ARG A 175 -9.21 -41.89 1.96
CA ARG A 175 -8.11 -42.38 1.11
C ARG A 175 -8.45 -42.45 -0.39
N SER A 176 -9.73 -42.42 -0.76
CA SER A 176 -10.17 -42.43 -2.15
C SER A 176 -10.12 -41.10 -2.86
N GLU A 177 -9.98 -40.00 -2.14
CA GLU A 177 -9.91 -38.62 -2.67
C GLU A 177 -8.44 -38.18 -2.73
N SER A 178 -8.04 -37.54 -3.82
CA SER A 178 -6.69 -36.99 -3.88
C SER A 178 -6.55 -35.77 -2.97
N MET A 179 -5.34 -35.52 -2.44
CA MET A 179 -5.08 -34.38 -1.59
C MET A 179 -5.34 -33.04 -2.33
N SER A 180 -5.08 -32.99 -3.63
CA SER A 180 -5.35 -31.83 -4.47
C SER A 180 -6.86 -31.57 -4.58
N GLU A 181 -7.67 -32.59 -4.85
CA GLU A 181 -9.13 -32.45 -4.89
C GLU A 181 -9.71 -31.96 -3.57
N MET A 182 -9.21 -32.47 -2.45
CA MET A 182 -9.65 -32.01 -1.12
C MET A 182 -9.33 -30.53 -0.91
N ILE A 183 -8.16 -30.04 -1.35
CA ILE A 183 -7.80 -28.62 -1.28
C ILE A 183 -8.72 -27.79 -2.18
N ASP A 184 -8.93 -28.20 -3.42
CA ASP A 184 -9.80 -27.51 -4.36
C ASP A 184 -11.24 -27.42 -3.81
N ASN A 185 -11.76 -28.51 -3.26
CA ASN A 185 -13.06 -28.53 -2.58
C ASN A 185 -13.10 -27.57 -1.39
N SER A 186 -12.01 -27.49 -0.61
CA SER A 186 -11.91 -26.56 0.52
C SER A 186 -11.95 -25.10 0.08
N ILE A 187 -11.26 -24.78 -1.02
CA ILE A 187 -11.26 -23.45 -1.62
C ILE A 187 -12.67 -23.08 -2.11
N TRP A 188 -13.32 -23.99 -2.86
CA TRP A 188 -14.68 -23.76 -3.35
C TRP A 188 -15.70 -23.56 -2.23
N GLN A 189 -15.59 -24.30 -1.14
CA GLN A 189 -16.47 -24.17 0.04
C GLN A 189 -16.33 -22.81 0.74
N THR A 190 -15.19 -22.15 0.63
CA THR A 190 -14.91 -20.83 1.22
C THR A 190 -15.04 -19.68 0.24
N MET A 191 -15.15 -19.98 -1.05
CA MET A 191 -15.13 -19.00 -2.14
C MET A 191 -16.18 -17.90 -1.98
N GLY A 192 -17.43 -18.26 -1.67
CA GLY A 192 -18.50 -17.30 -1.49
C GLY A 192 -18.18 -16.28 -0.40
N ARG A 193 -17.70 -16.74 0.75
CA ARG A 193 -17.28 -15.87 1.86
C ARG A 193 -16.13 -14.98 1.45
N SER A 194 -15.11 -15.53 0.79
CA SER A 194 -13.93 -14.78 0.33
C SER A 194 -14.33 -13.68 -0.66
N VAL A 195 -15.17 -13.98 -1.65
CA VAL A 195 -15.64 -13.02 -2.65
C VAL A 195 -16.44 -11.89 -2.00
N TYR A 196 -17.37 -12.19 -1.10
CA TYR A 196 -18.15 -11.15 -0.41
C TYR A 196 -17.27 -10.27 0.49
N THR A 197 -16.33 -10.87 1.24
CA THR A 197 -15.43 -10.11 2.11
C THR A 197 -14.51 -9.20 1.31
N VAL A 198 -13.90 -9.71 0.23
CA VAL A 198 -13.04 -8.94 -0.65
C VAL A 198 -13.86 -7.86 -1.37
N GLY A 199 -15.02 -8.20 -1.91
CA GLY A 199 -15.87 -7.27 -2.63
C GLY A 199 -16.29 -6.07 -1.78
N THR A 200 -16.75 -6.30 -0.56
CA THR A 200 -17.12 -5.22 0.37
C THR A 200 -15.95 -4.32 0.73
N SER A 201 -14.78 -4.91 0.95
CA SER A 201 -13.56 -4.15 1.25
C SER A 201 -13.08 -3.34 0.03
N LEU A 202 -13.13 -3.93 -1.16
CA LEU A 202 -12.77 -3.22 -2.39
C LEU A 202 -13.74 -2.06 -2.69
N PHE A 203 -15.05 -2.20 -2.45
CA PHE A 203 -15.99 -1.09 -2.61
C PHE A 203 -15.63 0.10 -1.72
N ALA A 204 -15.27 -0.15 -0.45
CA ALA A 204 -14.82 0.91 0.46
C ALA A 204 -13.53 1.57 -0.05
N VAL A 205 -12.54 0.78 -0.45
CA VAL A 205 -11.25 1.29 -0.93
C VAL A 205 -11.39 2.06 -2.24
N VAL A 206 -12.19 1.55 -3.20
CA VAL A 206 -12.50 2.26 -4.46
C VAL A 206 -13.19 3.59 -4.18
N SER A 207 -14.11 3.64 -3.22
CA SER A 207 -14.76 4.90 -2.83
C SER A 207 -13.73 5.91 -2.30
N ILE A 208 -12.79 5.49 -1.47
CA ILE A 208 -11.71 6.35 -0.98
C ILE A 208 -10.79 6.77 -2.14
N PHE A 209 -10.47 5.86 -3.04
CA PHE A 209 -9.62 6.15 -4.20
C PHE A 209 -10.23 7.19 -5.13
N LEU A 210 -11.56 7.15 -5.37
CA LEU A 210 -12.24 8.05 -6.27
C LEU A 210 -12.59 9.40 -5.64
N TRP A 211 -12.91 9.45 -4.36
CA TRP A 211 -13.41 10.65 -3.67
C TRP A 211 -12.60 11.08 -2.45
N GLY A 212 -11.54 10.35 -2.09
CA GLY A 212 -10.76 10.60 -0.87
C GLY A 212 -9.81 11.78 -0.94
N GLY A 213 -9.64 12.41 -2.10
CA GLY A 213 -8.67 13.49 -2.31
C GLY A 213 -7.22 13.02 -2.43
N ASP A 214 -6.36 13.92 -2.88
CA ASP A 214 -4.98 13.58 -3.28
C ASP A 214 -4.11 13.11 -2.11
N THR A 215 -4.36 13.60 -0.90
CA THR A 215 -3.58 13.26 0.31
C THR A 215 -3.60 11.77 0.65
N ILE A 216 -4.72 11.10 0.42
CA ILE A 216 -4.91 9.67 0.72
C ILE A 216 -4.97 8.79 -0.52
N HIS A 217 -4.74 9.38 -1.70
CA HIS A 217 -4.81 8.66 -2.98
C HIS A 217 -3.79 7.52 -3.05
N ASN A 218 -2.53 7.78 -2.70
CA ASN A 218 -1.47 6.77 -2.68
C ASN A 218 -1.77 5.63 -1.69
N PHE A 219 -2.30 5.98 -0.52
CA PHE A 219 -2.76 5.00 0.48
C PHE A 219 -3.86 4.12 -0.07
N ALA A 220 -4.91 4.72 -0.68
CA ALA A 220 -6.02 3.99 -1.26
C ALA A 220 -5.58 3.11 -2.43
N PHE A 221 -4.67 3.59 -3.28
CA PHE A 221 -4.10 2.81 -4.38
C PHE A 221 -3.33 1.58 -3.86
N ALA A 222 -2.48 1.76 -2.83
CA ALA A 222 -1.76 0.65 -2.21
C ALA A 222 -2.71 -0.42 -1.66
N MET A 223 -3.77 0.01 -0.99
CA MET A 223 -4.80 -0.90 -0.47
C MET A 223 -5.56 -1.61 -1.59
N LEU A 224 -5.90 -0.90 -2.68
CA LEU A 224 -6.62 -1.48 -3.81
C LEU A 224 -5.81 -2.59 -4.48
N VAL A 225 -4.54 -2.32 -4.77
CA VAL A 225 -3.61 -3.33 -5.32
C VAL A 225 -3.40 -4.47 -4.35
N GLY A 226 -3.11 -4.15 -3.08
CA GLY A 226 -2.81 -5.13 -2.05
C GLY A 226 -3.98 -6.04 -1.71
N PHE A 227 -5.21 -5.52 -1.60
CA PHE A 227 -6.40 -6.34 -1.34
C PHE A 227 -6.74 -7.23 -2.54
N SER A 228 -6.55 -6.74 -3.76
CA SER A 228 -6.74 -7.53 -4.98
C SER A 228 -5.71 -8.65 -5.07
N SER A 229 -4.43 -8.35 -4.82
CA SER A 229 -3.37 -9.36 -4.75
C SER A 229 -3.63 -10.37 -3.64
N GLY A 230 -3.94 -9.90 -2.41
CA GLY A 230 -4.22 -10.77 -1.26
C GLY A 230 -5.43 -11.68 -1.47
N ALA A 231 -6.45 -11.22 -2.19
CA ALA A 231 -7.57 -12.07 -2.59
C ALA A 231 -7.11 -13.21 -3.52
N TYR A 232 -6.27 -12.89 -4.48
CA TYR A 232 -5.71 -13.88 -5.41
C TYR A 232 -4.78 -14.87 -4.69
N THR A 233 -3.82 -14.39 -3.94
CA THR A 233 -2.81 -15.24 -3.27
C THR A 233 -3.41 -16.10 -2.19
N SER A 234 -4.33 -15.57 -1.37
CA SER A 234 -5.02 -16.37 -0.36
C SER A 234 -5.87 -17.48 -0.99
N THR A 235 -6.60 -17.18 -2.07
CA THR A 235 -7.56 -18.13 -2.66
C THR A 235 -6.87 -19.17 -3.56
N LEU A 236 -5.93 -18.74 -4.40
CA LEU A 236 -5.38 -19.61 -5.45
C LEU A 236 -3.97 -20.12 -5.14
N LEU A 237 -3.21 -19.43 -4.29
CA LEU A 237 -1.81 -19.77 -4.08
C LEU A 237 -1.55 -20.45 -2.73
N ALA A 238 -2.21 -20.00 -1.65
CA ALA A 238 -1.90 -20.49 -0.30
C ALA A 238 -2.14 -21.99 -0.13
N GLY A 239 -3.24 -22.53 -0.66
CA GLY A 239 -3.56 -23.96 -0.62
C GLY A 239 -2.55 -24.84 -1.37
N PRO A 240 -2.31 -24.61 -2.67
CA PRO A 240 -1.29 -25.31 -3.43
C PRO A 240 0.12 -25.19 -2.86
N MET A 241 0.49 -24.01 -2.33
CA MET A 241 1.78 -23.80 -1.68
C MET A 241 1.95 -24.67 -0.43
N TRP A 242 0.91 -24.76 0.40
CA TRP A 242 0.92 -25.66 1.54
C TRP A 242 1.07 -27.12 1.10
N LEU A 243 0.37 -27.54 0.04
CA LEU A 243 0.50 -28.90 -0.52
C LEU A 243 1.93 -29.19 -1.00
N PHE A 244 2.55 -28.23 -1.68
CA PHE A 244 3.93 -28.33 -2.13
C PHE A 244 4.91 -28.50 -0.95
N LEU A 245 4.74 -27.71 0.13
CA LEU A 245 5.56 -27.80 1.34
C LEU A 245 5.32 -29.09 2.14
N ARG A 246 4.16 -29.69 2.00
CA ARG A 246 3.86 -30.98 2.64
C ARG A 246 4.65 -32.13 2.01
N GLY A 247 5.03 -31.99 0.74
CA GLY A 247 5.82 -32.97 -0.01
C GLY A 247 5.00 -34.14 -0.53
N LYS A 248 5.53 -34.83 -1.53
CA LYS A 248 4.92 -35.98 -2.23
C LYS A 248 4.68 -37.25 -1.35
N LYS A 249 4.92 -37.21 -0.05
CA LYS A 249 4.71 -38.35 0.86
C LYS A 249 3.25 -38.65 1.22
N ALA A 250 2.28 -38.01 0.58
CA ALA A 250 0.86 -38.23 0.82
C ALA A 250 0.12 -38.83 -0.40
N GLY A 251 0.83 -39.51 -1.27
CA GLY A 251 0.31 -40.14 -2.49
C GLY A 251 0.69 -41.61 -2.63
N GLU A 252 0.88 -42.35 -1.52
CA GLU A 252 0.83 -43.82 -1.45
C GLU A 252 -0.17 -44.27 -0.39
#